data_938451ac715f766d6f3476c6e1e685ed
#
_entry.id   938451ac715f766d6f3476c6e1e685ed
#
_cell.length_a   1.000
_cell.length_b   1.000
_cell.length_c   1.000
_cell.angle_alpha   90.00
_cell.angle_beta   90.00
_cell.angle_gamma   90.00
#
_symmetry.space_group_name_H-M   'P 1'
#
loop_
_entity.id
_entity.type
_entity.pdbx_description
1 polymer ?
#
loop_
_entity_poly.entity_id
_entity_poly.type
_entity_poly.pdbx_seq_one_letter_code
_entity_poly.pdbx_strand_id
1 'polypeptide(L)'
;RRNALYAATVVGKPPQEDKFLGLASGEMVGPLIKLIHPNVVDLAAYVGAGFHNLLVASVKERHPKEVLKTAMALLGTGQLSLTKILVLVGADRDPRDFRAVLKDIGQRFEPADHMWLLPFAPLDTLDFTSFTMHVGSKLVIDACGLVLRPTPYPATTDFSRLDSRIERWKLLDGGFLVVVAKEGAGRAVVKSILGVKPDLRFVVAVSPDVNLDDDENLQWGIFTRFDPARDMVFSEQEFVGARPVYRGVIGIDATWKKGYPLPLEMDESIVKLVDRRWAEYWK
;
A
#
# COMPACT_ATOMS: atom_id res chain seq x y z
N ARG A 1 -5.36 19.63 19.79
CA ARG A 1 -5.69 20.37 18.54
C ARG A 1 -4.65 20.09 17.43
N ARG A 2 -3.33 20.01 17.72
CA ARG A 2 -2.32 19.61 16.71
C ARG A 2 -2.58 18.20 16.20
N ASN A 3 -2.88 17.27 17.07
CA ASN A 3 -3.20 15.89 16.69
C ASN A 3 -4.51 15.78 15.89
N ALA A 4 -5.49 16.67 16.15
CA ALA A 4 -6.73 16.70 15.41
C ALA A 4 -6.55 17.18 13.95
N LEU A 5 -5.65 18.14 13.70
CA LEU A 5 -5.33 18.57 12.34
C LEU A 5 -4.65 17.46 11.53
N TYR A 6 -3.73 16.73 12.16
CA TYR A 6 -3.12 15.55 11.58
C TYR A 6 -4.15 14.48 11.19
N ALA A 7 -5.11 14.21 12.10
CA ALA A 7 -6.18 13.27 11.84
C ALA A 7 -7.04 13.68 10.63
N ALA A 8 -7.31 14.98 10.43
CA ALA A 8 -8.07 15.47 9.29
C ALA A 8 -7.41 15.20 7.94
N THR A 9 -6.08 15.28 7.89
CA THR A 9 -5.34 15.17 6.63
C THR A 9 -4.95 13.74 6.26
N VAL A 10 -4.95 12.80 7.22
CA VAL A 10 -4.36 11.46 6.99
C VAL A 10 -5.31 10.31 7.32
N VAL A 11 -6.29 10.49 8.20
CA VAL A 11 -6.97 9.34 8.82
C VAL A 11 -8.34 9.04 8.20
N GLY A 12 -9.11 10.03 7.78
CA GLY A 12 -10.47 9.81 7.30
C GLY A 12 -10.53 9.38 5.83
N LYS A 13 -10.11 10.24 4.95
CA LYS A 13 -10.11 10.07 3.48
C LYS A 13 -9.02 10.94 2.86
N PRO A 14 -8.58 10.67 1.63
CA PRO A 14 -7.59 11.49 0.95
C PRO A 14 -8.08 12.94 0.85
N PRO A 15 -7.33 13.93 1.35
CA PRO A 15 -7.68 15.33 1.15
C PRO A 15 -7.49 15.71 -0.32
N GLN A 16 -8.26 16.70 -0.80
CA GLN A 16 -8.19 17.11 -2.21
C GLN A 16 -6.82 17.70 -2.59
N GLU A 17 -6.13 18.28 -1.63
CA GLU A 17 -4.78 18.81 -1.77
C GLU A 17 -3.77 17.75 -2.16
N ASP A 18 -3.95 16.50 -1.71
CA ASP A 18 -3.06 15.37 -2.06
C ASP A 18 -3.15 15.03 -3.56
N LYS A 19 -4.30 15.27 -4.19
CA LYS A 19 -4.45 15.11 -5.64
C LYS A 19 -3.55 16.08 -6.41
N PHE A 20 -3.41 17.30 -5.93
CA PHE A 20 -2.50 18.29 -6.50
C PHE A 20 -1.03 17.90 -6.31
N LEU A 21 -0.66 17.44 -5.12
CA LEU A 21 0.69 16.95 -4.82
C LEU A 21 1.04 15.71 -5.66
N GLY A 22 0.09 14.81 -5.87
CA GLY A 22 0.24 13.63 -6.74
C GLY A 22 0.54 14.01 -8.19
N LEU A 23 -0.19 14.98 -8.74
CA LEU A 23 0.07 15.54 -10.06
C LEU A 23 1.43 16.24 -10.12
N ALA A 24 1.76 17.08 -9.13
CA ALA A 24 3.01 17.81 -9.08
C ALA A 24 4.23 16.86 -9.05
N SER A 25 4.17 15.75 -8.32
CA SER A 25 5.29 14.79 -8.28
C SER A 25 5.42 14.02 -9.60
N GLY A 26 4.33 13.62 -10.23
CA GLY A 26 4.36 12.97 -11.54
C GLY A 26 4.87 13.89 -12.64
N GLU A 27 4.38 15.12 -12.68
CA GLU A 27 4.71 16.08 -13.76
C GLU A 27 6.00 16.86 -13.53
N MET A 28 6.36 17.17 -12.30
CA MET A 28 7.55 17.96 -11.97
C MET A 28 8.75 17.08 -11.59
N VAL A 29 8.55 16.09 -10.75
CA VAL A 29 9.63 15.21 -10.27
C VAL A 29 9.94 14.12 -11.28
N GLY A 30 8.92 13.58 -11.97
CA GLY A 30 9.07 12.52 -12.96
C GLY A 30 10.09 12.83 -14.07
N PRO A 31 10.06 13.97 -14.74
CA PRO A 31 11.04 14.35 -15.76
C PRO A 31 12.47 14.42 -15.22
N LEU A 32 12.66 14.96 -14.00
CA LEU A 32 13.97 15.02 -13.35
C LEU A 32 14.51 13.63 -13.00
N ILE A 33 13.65 12.74 -12.51
CA ILE A 33 14.02 11.35 -12.23
C ILE A 33 14.43 10.64 -13.51
N LYS A 34 13.69 10.78 -14.60
CA LYS A 34 14.02 10.18 -15.90
C LYS A 34 15.36 10.68 -16.46
N LEU A 35 15.72 11.93 -16.19
CA LEU A 35 17.00 12.51 -16.58
C LEU A 35 18.17 11.87 -15.81
N ILE A 36 18.01 11.66 -14.52
CA ILE A 36 19.06 11.10 -13.64
C ILE A 36 19.12 9.56 -13.73
N HIS A 37 17.95 8.95 -13.90
CA HIS A 37 17.77 7.48 -13.96
C HIS A 37 17.06 7.08 -15.28
N PRO A 38 17.78 7.03 -16.42
CA PRO A 38 17.19 6.85 -17.75
C PRO A 38 16.56 5.46 -17.97
N ASN A 39 16.70 4.54 -17.04
CA ASN A 39 15.98 3.28 -17.00
C ASN A 39 14.57 3.39 -16.38
N VAL A 40 14.26 4.47 -15.70
CA VAL A 40 12.88 4.76 -15.25
C VAL A 40 12.09 5.32 -16.40
N VAL A 41 11.05 4.60 -16.84
CA VAL A 41 10.20 4.98 -17.98
C VAL A 41 9.10 5.91 -17.51
N ASP A 42 8.45 5.57 -16.40
CA ASP A 42 7.40 6.39 -15.80
C ASP A 42 7.25 6.08 -14.30
N LEU A 43 6.54 6.96 -13.57
CA LEU A 43 6.26 6.75 -12.16
C LEU A 43 4.92 7.39 -11.78
N ALA A 44 4.25 6.81 -10.81
CA ALA A 44 3.00 7.30 -10.26
C ALA A 44 2.98 7.13 -8.73
N ALA A 45 2.78 8.24 -8.02
CA ALA A 45 2.43 8.22 -6.60
C ALA A 45 0.91 8.18 -6.46
N TYR A 46 0.40 7.20 -5.73
CA TYR A 46 -1.03 6.98 -5.62
C TYR A 46 -1.66 7.87 -4.55
N VAL A 47 -2.43 8.84 -5.00
CA VAL A 47 -3.18 9.75 -4.12
C VAL A 47 -4.16 8.99 -3.22
N GLY A 48 -4.89 8.03 -3.78
CA GLY A 48 -5.78 7.16 -3.01
C GLY A 48 -5.07 6.38 -1.90
N ALA A 49 -3.76 6.17 -2.01
CA ALA A 49 -2.93 5.53 -0.98
C ALA A 49 -2.27 6.54 -0.01
N GLY A 50 -2.58 7.85 -0.10
CA GLY A 50 -1.93 8.88 0.72
C GLY A 50 -0.54 9.27 0.20
N PHE A 51 -0.38 9.31 -1.09
CA PHE A 51 0.77 9.83 -1.84
C PHE A 51 2.12 9.12 -1.55
N HIS A 52 2.73 9.37 -0.39
CA HIS A 52 4.01 8.75 -0.02
C HIS A 52 3.89 7.27 0.38
N ASN A 53 2.68 6.76 0.62
CA ASN A 53 2.53 5.37 1.04
C ASN A 53 2.63 4.36 -0.11
N LEU A 54 2.38 4.78 -1.37
CA LEU A 54 2.51 3.90 -2.53
C LEU A 54 3.06 4.66 -3.74
N LEU A 55 4.25 4.28 -4.17
CA LEU A 55 4.86 4.68 -5.43
C LEU A 55 4.98 3.46 -6.35
N VAL A 56 4.54 3.59 -7.58
CA VAL A 56 4.78 2.59 -8.64
C VAL A 56 5.66 3.20 -9.71
N ALA A 57 6.69 2.48 -10.15
CA ALA A 57 7.56 2.92 -11.23
C ALA A 57 7.72 1.84 -12.30
N SER A 58 7.52 2.19 -13.56
CA SER A 58 7.85 1.35 -14.69
C SER A 58 9.32 1.51 -15.06
N VAL A 59 10.02 0.37 -15.15
CA VAL A 59 11.48 0.33 -15.25
C VAL A 59 11.93 -0.60 -16.37
N LYS A 60 12.93 -0.16 -17.14
CA LYS A 60 13.61 -0.99 -18.12
C LYS A 60 14.84 -1.62 -17.47
N GLU A 61 14.78 -2.92 -17.20
CA GLU A 61 15.94 -3.68 -16.72
C GLU A 61 16.87 -4.01 -17.90
N ARG A 62 18.13 -3.59 -17.82
CA ARG A 62 19.16 -3.80 -18.86
C ARG A 62 20.17 -4.85 -18.46
N HIS A 63 20.28 -5.12 -17.15
CA HIS A 63 21.16 -6.16 -16.60
C HIS A 63 20.57 -6.70 -15.27
N PRO A 64 20.93 -7.90 -14.84
CA PRO A 64 20.39 -8.51 -13.64
C PRO A 64 20.50 -7.60 -12.40
N LYS A 65 19.42 -7.50 -11.65
CA LYS A 65 19.31 -6.70 -10.41
C LYS A 65 19.45 -5.17 -10.59
N GLU A 66 19.38 -4.65 -11.81
CA GLU A 66 19.30 -3.20 -12.03
C GLU A 66 18.03 -2.60 -11.39
N VAL A 67 16.97 -3.37 -11.29
CA VAL A 67 15.72 -3.00 -10.61
C VAL A 67 15.98 -2.64 -9.15
N LEU A 68 16.78 -3.44 -8.41
CA LEU A 68 17.15 -3.12 -7.04
C LEU A 68 17.96 -1.83 -6.93
N LYS A 69 18.96 -1.63 -7.82
CA LYS A 69 19.72 -0.38 -7.90
C LYS A 69 18.79 0.82 -8.08
N THR A 70 17.80 0.69 -8.99
CA THR A 70 16.81 1.73 -9.26
C THR A 70 15.93 2.00 -8.05
N ALA A 71 15.47 0.94 -7.36
CA ALA A 71 14.70 1.09 -6.13
C ALA A 71 15.45 1.89 -5.06
N MET A 72 16.73 1.56 -4.80
CA MET A 72 17.55 2.26 -3.83
C MET A 72 17.79 3.72 -4.24
N ALA A 73 17.97 3.99 -5.53
CA ALA A 73 18.12 5.34 -6.04
C ALA A 73 16.84 6.17 -5.86
N LEU A 74 15.66 5.62 -6.18
CA LEU A 74 14.38 6.30 -5.98
C LEU A 74 14.16 6.59 -4.49
N LEU A 75 14.34 5.60 -3.62
CA LEU A 75 14.19 5.74 -2.17
C LEU A 75 15.27 6.63 -1.52
N GLY A 76 16.33 6.99 -2.22
CA GLY A 76 17.35 7.94 -1.79
C GLY A 76 17.20 9.36 -2.35
N THR A 77 16.16 9.64 -3.16
CA THR A 77 16.06 10.89 -3.92
C THR A 77 14.90 11.78 -3.44
N GLY A 78 15.22 12.93 -2.84
CA GLY A 78 14.27 14.00 -2.54
C GLY A 78 12.99 13.53 -1.86
N GLN A 79 11.84 13.95 -2.37
CA GLN A 79 10.51 13.57 -1.86
C GLN A 79 10.23 12.07 -1.98
N LEU A 80 10.80 11.39 -2.97
CA LEU A 80 10.61 9.94 -3.14
C LEU A 80 11.25 9.15 -2.00
N SER A 81 12.19 9.74 -1.25
CA SER A 81 12.78 9.14 -0.06
C SER A 81 11.77 8.89 1.07
N LEU A 82 10.62 9.54 1.03
CA LEU A 82 9.54 9.35 1.99
C LEU A 82 8.60 8.18 1.64
N THR A 83 8.76 7.59 0.46
CA THR A 83 7.94 6.46 0.01
C THR A 83 8.03 5.28 0.98
N LYS A 84 6.86 4.76 1.37
CA LYS A 84 6.73 3.56 2.22
C LYS A 84 6.74 2.26 1.41
N ILE A 85 5.90 2.18 0.40
CA ILE A 85 5.81 1.03 -0.49
C ILE A 85 6.23 1.44 -1.90
N LEU A 86 7.27 0.81 -2.42
CA LEU A 86 7.72 0.99 -3.80
C LEU A 86 7.49 -0.29 -4.59
N VAL A 87 6.68 -0.19 -5.64
CA VAL A 87 6.47 -1.29 -6.60
C VAL A 87 7.16 -0.94 -7.91
N LEU A 88 7.94 -1.88 -8.43
CA LEU A 88 8.61 -1.75 -9.72
C LEU A 88 7.96 -2.74 -10.70
N VAL A 89 7.57 -2.24 -11.86
CA VAL A 89 6.92 -3.02 -12.93
C VAL A 89 7.69 -2.87 -14.26
N GLY A 90 7.42 -3.74 -15.20
CA GLY A 90 8.06 -3.70 -16.52
C GLY A 90 7.81 -2.38 -17.27
N ALA A 91 8.73 -2.03 -18.17
CA ALA A 91 8.73 -0.77 -18.92
C ALA A 91 7.49 -0.53 -19.78
N ASP A 92 6.78 -1.58 -20.12
CA ASP A 92 5.55 -1.59 -20.93
C ASP A 92 4.27 -1.41 -20.10
N ARG A 93 4.39 -1.36 -18.76
CA ARG A 93 3.26 -1.20 -17.84
C ARG A 93 3.04 0.27 -17.53
N ASP A 94 1.78 0.73 -17.64
CA ASP A 94 1.37 2.02 -17.06
C ASP A 94 1.36 1.91 -15.53
N PRO A 95 2.18 2.70 -14.81
CA PRO A 95 2.23 2.65 -13.36
C PRO A 95 0.96 3.21 -12.68
N ARG A 96 0.04 3.82 -13.44
CA ARG A 96 -1.26 4.35 -12.94
C ARG A 96 -2.38 3.32 -12.98
N ASP A 97 -2.23 2.25 -13.75
CA ASP A 97 -3.21 1.16 -13.81
C ASP A 97 -3.03 0.21 -12.62
N PHE A 98 -3.70 0.53 -11.52
CA PHE A 98 -3.60 -0.24 -10.26
C PHE A 98 -3.92 -1.73 -10.46
N ARG A 99 -4.94 -2.05 -11.24
CA ARG A 99 -5.35 -3.44 -11.48
C ARG A 99 -4.31 -4.21 -12.27
N ALA A 100 -3.72 -3.60 -13.27
CA ALA A 100 -2.65 -4.19 -14.04
C ALA A 100 -1.37 -4.36 -13.20
N VAL A 101 -1.06 -3.42 -12.31
CA VAL A 101 0.05 -3.53 -11.35
C VAL A 101 -0.16 -4.71 -10.40
N LEU A 102 -1.35 -4.89 -9.83
CA LEU A 102 -1.66 -6.05 -8.98
C LEU A 102 -1.50 -7.37 -9.75
N LYS A 103 -1.95 -7.41 -11.01
CA LYS A 103 -1.79 -8.58 -11.87
C LYS A 103 -0.31 -8.90 -12.12
N ASP A 104 0.53 -7.90 -12.41
CA ASP A 104 1.97 -8.10 -12.59
C ASP A 104 2.62 -8.62 -11.30
N ILE A 105 2.29 -8.07 -10.13
CA ILE A 105 2.76 -8.61 -8.85
C ILE A 105 2.35 -10.07 -8.71
N GLY A 106 1.07 -10.40 -8.95
CA GLY A 106 0.60 -11.78 -8.86
C GLY A 106 1.35 -12.77 -9.75
N GLN A 107 1.73 -12.32 -10.95
CA GLN A 107 2.36 -13.16 -11.98
C GLN A 107 3.87 -13.23 -11.89
N ARG A 108 4.57 -12.20 -11.41
CA ARG A 108 6.02 -12.02 -11.55
C ARG A 108 6.76 -11.95 -10.22
N PHE A 109 6.05 -11.74 -9.12
CA PHE A 109 6.65 -11.57 -7.81
C PHE A 109 6.81 -12.90 -7.07
N GLU A 110 8.01 -13.15 -6.55
CA GLU A 110 8.32 -14.20 -5.58
C GLU A 110 9.00 -13.57 -4.36
N PRO A 111 8.41 -13.70 -3.15
CA PRO A 111 8.92 -12.99 -1.96
C PRO A 111 10.39 -13.23 -1.66
N ALA A 112 10.88 -14.46 -1.92
CA ALA A 112 12.27 -14.84 -1.63
C ALA A 112 13.32 -14.03 -2.41
N ASP A 113 12.98 -13.59 -3.65
CA ASP A 113 13.93 -13.01 -4.58
C ASP A 113 13.59 -11.57 -5.01
N HIS A 114 12.33 -11.17 -4.83
CA HIS A 114 11.77 -9.94 -5.39
C HIS A 114 11.23 -8.98 -4.32
N MET A 115 11.55 -9.23 -3.04
CA MET A 115 11.10 -8.39 -1.92
C MET A 115 12.26 -7.89 -1.08
N TRP A 116 12.23 -6.61 -0.73
CA TRP A 116 13.17 -6.01 0.24
C TRP A 116 12.38 -5.26 1.29
N LEU A 117 12.55 -5.67 2.55
CA LEU A 117 11.98 -5.01 3.72
C LEU A 117 13.11 -4.22 4.40
N LEU A 118 12.91 -2.91 4.53
CA LEU A 118 13.88 -1.98 5.11
C LEU A 118 13.31 -1.42 6.42
N PRO A 119 13.60 -2.01 7.57
CA PRO A 119 13.17 -1.48 8.86
C PRO A 119 13.96 -0.23 9.24
N PHE A 120 13.40 0.57 10.15
CA PHE A 120 14.03 1.80 10.68
C PHE A 120 14.43 2.80 9.60
N ALA A 121 13.58 2.95 8.60
CA ALA A 121 13.77 3.88 7.49
C ALA A 121 13.02 5.20 7.73
N PRO A 122 13.46 6.32 7.13
CA PRO A 122 12.73 7.58 7.19
C PRO A 122 11.41 7.46 6.43
N LEU A 123 10.32 7.93 7.03
CA LEU A 123 9.00 8.04 6.43
C LEU A 123 8.46 9.47 6.54
N ASP A 124 7.34 9.71 5.87
CA ASP A 124 6.59 10.94 6.01
C ASP A 124 6.17 11.18 7.47
N THR A 125 6.17 12.44 7.91
CA THR A 125 5.66 12.83 9.23
C THR A 125 4.19 12.50 9.43
N LEU A 126 3.43 12.39 8.35
CA LEU A 126 2.02 12.05 8.38
C LEU A 126 1.79 10.54 8.54
N ASP A 127 2.81 9.71 8.32
CA ASP A 127 2.70 8.28 8.58
C ASP A 127 2.81 8.00 10.09
N PHE A 128 1.72 7.53 10.67
CA PHE A 128 1.60 7.22 12.09
C PHE A 128 1.73 5.71 12.39
N THR A 129 1.89 4.87 11.36
CA THR A 129 1.72 3.42 11.47
C THR A 129 2.80 2.73 12.30
N SER A 130 3.99 3.32 12.38
CA SER A 130 5.08 2.83 13.23
C SER A 130 4.99 3.29 14.69
N PHE A 131 4.10 4.23 15.03
CA PHE A 131 4.02 4.95 16.31
C PHE A 131 5.27 5.80 16.62
N THR A 132 6.13 6.02 15.65
CA THR A 132 7.35 6.84 15.79
C THR A 132 7.39 7.85 14.66
N MET A 133 7.41 9.13 14.99
CA MET A 133 7.43 10.20 14.00
C MET A 133 8.68 10.09 13.11
N HIS A 134 8.52 10.23 11.80
CA HIS A 134 9.55 10.14 10.77
C HIS A 134 10.27 8.79 10.61
N VAL A 135 9.95 7.78 11.40
CA VAL A 135 10.62 6.49 11.36
C VAL A 135 9.60 5.38 11.21
N GLY A 136 9.83 4.46 10.31
CA GLY A 136 9.02 3.28 10.10
C GLY A 136 9.76 2.25 9.26
N SER A 137 9.06 1.54 8.41
CA SER A 137 9.67 0.57 7.51
C SER A 137 9.24 0.79 6.07
N LYS A 138 10.10 0.37 5.12
CA LYS A 138 9.79 0.42 3.69
C LYS A 138 9.73 -0.98 3.13
N LEU A 139 8.87 -1.15 2.13
CA LEU A 139 8.75 -2.37 1.35
C LEU A 139 9.02 -2.06 -0.12
N VAL A 140 9.92 -2.82 -0.73
CA VAL A 140 10.15 -2.82 -2.18
C VAL A 140 9.64 -4.13 -2.75
N ILE A 141 8.83 -4.05 -3.81
CA ILE A 141 8.29 -5.18 -4.57
C ILE A 141 8.80 -5.05 -6.01
N ASP A 142 9.52 -6.06 -6.49
CA ASP A 142 9.97 -6.16 -7.87
C ASP A 142 9.02 -7.09 -8.66
N ALA A 143 8.26 -6.51 -9.55
CA ALA A 143 7.37 -7.20 -10.49
C ALA A 143 7.80 -6.99 -11.96
N CYS A 144 9.09 -6.71 -12.22
CA CYS A 144 9.62 -6.47 -13.56
C CYS A 144 9.97 -7.77 -14.32
N GLY A 145 10.29 -8.85 -13.60
CA GLY A 145 10.85 -10.08 -14.15
C GLY A 145 9.93 -10.88 -15.07
N LEU A 146 10.33 -12.10 -15.36
CA LEU A 146 9.56 -13.05 -16.16
C LEU A 146 8.25 -13.45 -15.45
N VAL A 147 7.27 -13.87 -16.24
CA VAL A 147 6.03 -14.43 -15.71
C VAL A 147 6.33 -15.78 -15.07
N LEU A 148 6.21 -15.85 -13.75
CA LEU A 148 6.38 -17.06 -12.94
C LEU A 148 5.07 -17.84 -12.81
N ARG A 149 3.94 -17.12 -12.83
CA ARG A 149 2.61 -17.69 -12.75
C ARG A 149 1.69 -17.12 -13.83
N PRO A 150 1.50 -17.82 -14.94
CA PRO A 150 0.64 -17.34 -16.03
C PRO A 150 -0.86 -17.47 -15.72
N THR A 151 -1.25 -18.41 -14.84
CA THR A 151 -2.65 -18.70 -14.53
C THR A 151 -3.20 -17.75 -13.46
N PRO A 152 -4.40 -17.20 -13.63
CA PRO A 152 -5.06 -16.41 -12.59
C PRO A 152 -5.30 -17.22 -11.31
N TYR A 153 -5.35 -16.53 -10.19
CA TYR A 153 -5.70 -17.13 -8.90
C TYR A 153 -7.18 -17.48 -8.87
N PRO A 154 -7.56 -18.72 -8.53
CA PRO A 154 -8.95 -19.11 -8.50
C PRO A 154 -9.69 -18.57 -7.28
N ALA A 155 -10.91 -18.09 -7.45
CA ALA A 155 -11.80 -17.72 -6.36
C ALA A 155 -12.63 -18.93 -5.90
N THR A 156 -11.97 -19.97 -5.35
CA THR A 156 -12.64 -21.26 -5.06
C THR A 156 -13.11 -21.43 -3.61
N THR A 157 -12.70 -20.53 -2.70
CA THR A 157 -12.97 -20.66 -1.27
C THR A 157 -13.89 -19.55 -0.80
N ASP A 158 -14.90 -19.91 -0.02
CA ASP A 158 -15.70 -18.93 0.73
C ASP A 158 -14.98 -18.63 2.06
N PHE A 159 -14.21 -17.53 2.07
CA PHE A 159 -13.40 -17.14 3.21
C PHE A 159 -14.23 -16.72 4.43
N SER A 160 -15.50 -16.32 4.25
CA SER A 160 -16.38 -15.97 5.36
C SER A 160 -16.68 -17.16 6.29
N ARG A 161 -16.60 -18.38 5.76
CA ARG A 161 -16.79 -19.61 6.53
C ARG A 161 -15.56 -20.07 7.28
N LEU A 162 -14.38 -19.55 6.89
CA LEU A 162 -13.12 -19.95 7.51
C LEU A 162 -12.94 -19.35 8.90
N ASP A 163 -13.40 -18.11 9.07
CA ASP A 163 -13.25 -17.38 10.32
C ASP A 163 -14.46 -16.43 10.52
N SER A 164 -15.20 -16.62 11.60
CA SER A 164 -16.40 -15.81 11.92
C SER A 164 -16.13 -14.33 12.20
N ARG A 165 -14.86 -13.92 12.24
CA ARG A 165 -14.42 -12.52 12.37
C ARG A 165 -14.31 -11.83 11.01
N ILE A 166 -14.45 -12.56 9.89
CA ILE A 166 -14.50 -11.99 8.54
C ILE A 166 -15.97 -11.57 8.27
N GLU A 167 -16.19 -10.29 7.99
CA GLU A 167 -17.50 -9.74 7.66
C GLU A 167 -17.78 -9.78 6.16
N ARG A 168 -16.78 -9.42 5.36
CA ARG A 168 -16.84 -9.39 3.89
C ARG A 168 -15.45 -9.70 3.33
N TRP A 169 -15.40 -10.12 2.09
CA TRP A 169 -14.14 -10.31 1.38
C TRP A 169 -14.27 -10.06 -0.12
N LYS A 170 -13.16 -9.76 -0.76
CA LYS A 170 -13.04 -9.59 -2.21
C LYS A 170 -11.69 -10.08 -2.69
N LEU A 171 -11.69 -10.87 -3.74
CA LEU A 171 -10.47 -11.24 -4.44
C LEU A 171 -10.21 -10.23 -5.56
N LEU A 172 -9.08 -9.57 -5.50
CA LEU A 172 -8.61 -8.65 -6.52
C LEU A 172 -7.68 -9.37 -7.50
N ASP A 173 -7.32 -8.66 -8.57
CA ASP A 173 -6.33 -9.13 -9.53
C ASP A 173 -5.02 -9.56 -8.84
N GLY A 174 -4.29 -10.50 -9.47
CA GLY A 174 -2.99 -10.94 -8.96
C GLY A 174 -3.03 -11.77 -7.67
N GLY A 175 -4.21 -12.25 -7.25
CA GLY A 175 -4.33 -13.08 -6.05
C GLY A 175 -4.22 -12.28 -4.74
N PHE A 176 -4.71 -11.05 -4.74
CA PHE A 176 -4.86 -10.22 -3.55
C PHE A 176 -6.25 -10.43 -2.94
N LEU A 177 -6.31 -11.22 -1.87
CA LEU A 177 -7.52 -11.35 -1.06
C LEU A 177 -7.59 -10.23 -0.04
N VAL A 178 -8.62 -9.38 -0.14
CA VAL A 178 -8.91 -8.38 0.88
C VAL A 178 -10.09 -8.85 1.71
N VAL A 179 -9.96 -8.81 3.02
CA VAL A 179 -10.98 -9.21 3.98
C VAL A 179 -11.29 -8.07 4.94
N VAL A 180 -12.55 -7.76 5.13
CA VAL A 180 -13.01 -6.86 6.18
C VAL A 180 -13.07 -7.65 7.47
N ALA A 181 -12.23 -7.32 8.43
CA ALA A 181 -12.15 -7.98 9.71
C ALA A 181 -12.84 -7.16 10.80
N LYS A 182 -13.50 -7.83 11.75
CA LYS A 182 -14.01 -7.19 12.96
C LYS A 182 -12.91 -6.44 13.68
N GLU A 183 -13.28 -5.38 14.39
CA GLU A 183 -12.36 -4.53 15.13
C GLU A 183 -11.38 -5.35 16.00
N GLY A 184 -10.09 -5.02 15.92
CA GLY A 184 -9.02 -5.70 16.65
C GLY A 184 -8.69 -7.13 16.21
N ALA A 185 -9.37 -7.67 15.18
CA ALA A 185 -9.20 -9.05 14.74
C ALA A 185 -8.23 -9.22 13.56
N GLY A 186 -7.77 -8.14 12.91
CA GLY A 186 -7.07 -8.19 11.63
C GLY A 186 -5.92 -9.20 11.58
N ARG A 187 -4.95 -9.10 12.49
CA ARG A 187 -3.80 -10.02 12.52
C ARG A 187 -4.20 -11.49 12.74
N ALA A 188 -5.21 -11.73 13.56
CA ALA A 188 -5.67 -13.08 13.86
C ALA A 188 -6.40 -13.69 12.65
N VAL A 189 -7.22 -12.90 11.94
CA VAL A 189 -7.88 -13.31 10.69
C VAL A 189 -6.86 -13.62 9.61
N VAL A 190 -5.86 -12.75 9.41
CA VAL A 190 -4.76 -13.00 8.48
C VAL A 190 -4.08 -14.34 8.78
N LYS A 191 -3.70 -14.58 10.04
CA LYS A 191 -3.05 -15.85 10.44
C LYS A 191 -3.95 -17.06 10.21
N SER A 192 -5.25 -16.94 10.47
CA SER A 192 -6.23 -18.00 10.23
C SER A 192 -6.27 -18.39 8.76
N ILE A 193 -6.32 -17.41 7.86
CA ILE A 193 -6.31 -17.64 6.42
C ILE A 193 -4.98 -18.24 5.94
N LEU A 194 -3.84 -17.71 6.40
CA LEU A 194 -2.52 -18.25 6.04
C LEU A 194 -2.36 -19.70 6.50
N GLY A 195 -2.98 -20.07 7.62
CA GLY A 195 -2.93 -21.43 8.19
C GLY A 195 -3.50 -22.52 7.26
N VAL A 196 -4.43 -22.18 6.38
CA VAL A 196 -4.99 -23.13 5.39
C VAL A 196 -4.20 -23.16 4.08
N LYS A 197 -3.07 -22.44 4.00
CA LYS A 197 -2.18 -22.37 2.83
C LYS A 197 -2.93 -22.10 1.52
N PRO A 198 -3.67 -20.98 1.42
CA PRO A 198 -4.46 -20.70 0.22
C PRO A 198 -3.55 -20.46 -0.99
N ASP A 199 -4.05 -20.75 -2.18
CA ASP A 199 -3.35 -20.40 -3.42
C ASP A 199 -3.60 -18.92 -3.76
N LEU A 200 -2.90 -18.04 -3.04
CA LEU A 200 -2.99 -16.58 -3.13
C LEU A 200 -1.60 -15.98 -3.13
N ARG A 201 -1.49 -14.69 -3.46
CA ARG A 201 -0.25 -13.93 -3.30
C ARG A 201 -0.25 -13.10 -2.02
N PHE A 202 -1.36 -12.39 -1.75
CA PHE A 202 -1.52 -11.58 -0.56
C PHE A 202 -2.85 -11.83 0.12
N VAL A 203 -2.86 -11.72 1.44
CA VAL A 203 -4.07 -11.64 2.28
C VAL A 203 -4.01 -10.36 3.08
N VAL A 204 -4.93 -9.44 2.85
CA VAL A 204 -4.97 -8.12 3.48
C VAL A 204 -6.22 -7.99 4.32
N ALA A 205 -6.07 -7.82 5.62
CA ALA A 205 -7.19 -7.48 6.50
C ALA A 205 -7.34 -5.96 6.61
N VAL A 206 -8.55 -5.46 6.39
CA VAL A 206 -8.92 -4.04 6.52
C VAL A 206 -10.03 -3.85 7.55
N SER A 207 -10.21 -2.63 8.04
CA SER A 207 -11.25 -2.28 9.00
C SER A 207 -12.64 -2.21 8.37
N PRO A 208 -13.73 -2.28 9.17
CA PRO A 208 -15.12 -2.28 8.68
C PRO A 208 -15.54 -1.03 7.89
N ASP A 209 -14.86 0.10 8.10
CA ASP A 209 -15.11 1.36 7.39
C ASP A 209 -14.59 1.36 5.94
N VAL A 210 -13.82 0.35 5.53
CA VAL A 210 -13.26 0.27 4.18
C VAL A 210 -14.29 -0.31 3.20
N ASN A 211 -14.59 0.45 2.15
CA ASN A 211 -15.42 0.01 1.04
C ASN A 211 -14.58 -0.76 0.01
N LEU A 212 -14.84 -2.06 -0.14
CA LEU A 212 -14.10 -2.93 -1.07
C LEU A 212 -14.42 -2.65 -2.56
N ASP A 213 -15.49 -1.90 -2.85
CA ASP A 213 -15.94 -1.59 -4.21
C ASP A 213 -15.51 -0.21 -4.70
N ASP A 214 -14.89 0.57 -3.83
CA ASP A 214 -14.29 1.87 -4.14
C ASP A 214 -12.77 1.74 -4.09
N ASP A 215 -12.11 1.81 -5.23
CA ASP A 215 -10.66 1.63 -5.34
C ASP A 215 -9.86 2.70 -4.57
N GLU A 216 -10.34 3.95 -4.51
CA GLU A 216 -9.67 5.02 -3.75
C GLU A 216 -9.78 4.76 -2.24
N ASN A 217 -10.97 4.40 -1.76
CA ASN A 217 -11.19 4.06 -0.37
C ASN A 217 -10.45 2.79 0.05
N LEU A 218 -10.40 1.81 -0.84
CA LEU A 218 -9.64 0.57 -0.64
C LEU A 218 -8.14 0.83 -0.51
N GLN A 219 -7.56 1.62 -1.42
CA GLN A 219 -6.15 2.02 -1.37
C GLN A 219 -5.85 2.77 -0.07
N TRP A 220 -6.69 3.74 0.29
CA TRP A 220 -6.55 4.49 1.53
C TRP A 220 -6.58 3.56 2.75
N GLY A 221 -7.59 2.69 2.83
CA GLY A 221 -7.76 1.75 3.94
C GLY A 221 -6.60 0.77 4.10
N ILE A 222 -5.92 0.40 3.01
CA ILE A 222 -4.77 -0.50 3.04
C ILE A 222 -3.49 0.28 3.38
N PHE A 223 -3.09 1.20 2.51
CA PHE A 223 -1.73 1.74 2.53
C PHE A 223 -1.46 2.74 3.65
N THR A 224 -2.50 3.36 4.23
CA THR A 224 -2.33 4.29 5.36
C THR A 224 -2.37 3.62 6.73
N ARG A 225 -2.63 2.30 6.83
CA ARG A 225 -2.94 1.63 8.11
C ARG A 225 -2.03 0.46 8.45
N PHE A 226 -0.88 0.31 7.80
CA PHE A 226 0.10 -0.69 8.19
C PHE A 226 1.53 -0.19 8.04
N ASP A 227 2.40 -0.69 8.90
CA ASP A 227 3.84 -0.60 8.78
C ASP A 227 4.39 -1.97 8.33
N PRO A 228 5.15 -2.07 7.23
CA PRO A 228 5.59 -3.35 6.68
C PRO A 228 6.31 -4.26 7.68
N ALA A 229 7.24 -3.75 8.50
CA ALA A 229 7.98 -4.58 9.44
C ALA A 229 7.13 -5.04 10.63
N ARG A 230 6.08 -4.29 10.98
CA ARG A 230 5.23 -4.58 12.15
C ARG A 230 4.01 -5.42 11.82
N ASP A 231 3.40 -5.13 10.68
CA ASP A 231 2.04 -5.58 10.38
C ASP A 231 1.97 -6.65 9.31
N MET A 232 3.11 -6.98 8.66
CA MET A 232 3.18 -8.12 7.77
C MET A 232 3.31 -9.44 8.55
N VAL A 233 2.77 -10.49 7.96
CA VAL A 233 2.84 -11.88 8.44
C VAL A 233 3.20 -12.76 7.25
N PHE A 234 4.19 -13.61 7.40
CA PHE A 234 4.63 -14.49 6.34
C PHE A 234 4.15 -15.93 6.63
N SER A 235 3.67 -16.62 5.60
CA SER A 235 3.29 -18.04 5.75
C SER A 235 4.53 -18.92 6.00
N GLU A 236 5.65 -18.57 5.38
CA GLU A 236 6.92 -19.26 5.56
C GLU A 236 8.07 -18.25 5.68
N GLN A 237 8.91 -18.45 6.70
CA GLN A 237 10.08 -17.61 6.97
C GLN A 237 11.23 -18.47 7.47
N GLU A 238 12.41 -18.29 6.88
CA GLU A 238 13.64 -18.98 7.28
C GLU A 238 14.84 -18.03 7.22
N PHE A 239 15.96 -18.43 7.79
CA PHE A 239 17.24 -17.74 7.64
C PHE A 239 18.19 -18.57 6.81
N VAL A 240 18.76 -17.98 5.75
CA VAL A 240 19.84 -18.56 4.95
C VAL A 240 21.10 -17.74 5.24
N GLY A 241 21.93 -18.25 6.11
CA GLY A 241 23.00 -17.46 6.73
C GLY A 241 22.39 -16.31 7.57
N ALA A 242 22.79 -15.07 7.28
CA ALA A 242 22.24 -13.87 7.93
C ALA A 242 21.03 -13.27 7.19
N ARG A 243 20.65 -13.84 6.04
CA ARG A 243 19.56 -13.32 5.20
C ARG A 243 18.23 -13.93 5.62
N PRO A 244 17.22 -13.13 6.00
CA PRO A 244 15.85 -13.61 6.12
C PRO A 244 15.29 -13.88 4.71
N VAL A 245 14.64 -15.03 4.56
CA VAL A 245 13.98 -15.44 3.33
C VAL A 245 12.52 -15.70 3.62
N TYR A 246 11.65 -15.08 2.84
CA TYR A 246 10.19 -15.17 2.97
C TYR A 246 9.63 -15.91 1.77
N ARG A 247 8.68 -16.83 1.98
CA ARG A 247 8.06 -17.62 0.92
C ARG A 247 6.55 -17.68 1.09
N GLY A 248 5.89 -18.09 0.03
CA GLY A 248 4.46 -18.36 0.01
C GLY A 248 3.61 -17.10 0.06
N VAL A 249 2.54 -17.13 0.82
CA VAL A 249 1.54 -16.06 0.89
C VAL A 249 1.96 -15.02 1.93
N ILE A 250 1.82 -13.76 1.59
CA ILE A 250 2.08 -12.63 2.48
C ILE A 250 0.77 -12.13 3.07
N GLY A 251 0.69 -12.06 4.38
CA GLY A 251 -0.40 -11.45 5.12
C GLY A 251 -0.08 -10.02 5.52
N ILE A 252 -1.08 -9.14 5.48
CA ILE A 252 -0.97 -7.75 5.91
C ILE A 252 -2.15 -7.43 6.84
N ASP A 253 -1.87 -6.97 8.04
CA ASP A 253 -2.87 -6.40 8.93
C ASP A 253 -2.93 -4.88 8.73
N ALA A 254 -3.84 -4.44 7.86
CA ALA A 254 -4.14 -3.04 7.59
C ALA A 254 -5.41 -2.57 8.33
N THR A 255 -5.74 -3.19 9.46
CA THR A 255 -6.85 -2.74 10.28
C THR A 255 -6.44 -1.56 11.16
N TRP A 256 -7.43 -0.85 11.68
CA TRP A 256 -7.25 0.20 12.68
C TRP A 256 -6.62 -0.37 13.95
N LYS A 257 -5.63 0.33 14.49
CA LYS A 257 -4.93 -0.12 15.69
C LYS A 257 -5.08 0.88 16.83
N LYS A 258 -5.16 0.35 18.06
CA LYS A 258 -5.19 1.19 19.26
C LYS A 258 -3.96 2.10 19.30
N GLY A 259 -4.21 3.40 19.45
CA GLY A 259 -3.17 4.43 19.47
C GLY A 259 -2.97 5.16 18.14
N TYR A 260 -3.64 4.74 17.07
CA TYR A 260 -3.74 5.55 15.85
C TYR A 260 -4.54 6.82 16.13
N PRO A 261 -4.23 7.94 15.45
CA PRO A 261 -5.00 9.17 15.60
C PRO A 261 -6.44 8.95 15.16
N LEU A 262 -7.40 9.46 15.90
CA LEU A 262 -8.82 9.38 15.51
C LEU A 262 -9.08 10.26 14.29
N PRO A 263 -10.00 9.86 13.39
CA PRO A 263 -10.49 10.72 12.33
C PRO A 263 -11.01 12.03 12.90
N LEU A 264 -10.71 13.13 12.22
CA LEU A 264 -11.34 14.41 12.56
C LEU A 264 -12.73 14.44 11.94
N GLU A 265 -13.72 14.31 12.79
CA GLU A 265 -15.11 14.51 12.41
C GLU A 265 -15.52 15.95 12.72
N MET A 266 -16.20 16.58 11.77
CA MET A 266 -16.74 17.91 11.97
C MET A 266 -18.00 17.82 12.84
N ASP A 267 -18.13 18.72 13.83
CA ASP A 267 -19.33 18.80 14.64
C ASP A 267 -20.56 19.03 13.73
N GLU A 268 -21.62 18.23 13.93
CA GLU A 268 -22.83 18.30 13.12
C GLU A 268 -23.47 19.70 13.12
N SER A 269 -23.35 20.45 14.21
CA SER A 269 -23.87 21.81 14.29
C SER A 269 -23.12 22.75 13.33
N ILE A 270 -21.81 22.53 13.18
CA ILE A 270 -20.98 23.28 12.23
C ILE A 270 -21.30 22.88 10.79
N VAL A 271 -21.46 21.58 10.52
CA VAL A 271 -21.89 21.09 9.19
C VAL A 271 -23.20 21.75 8.79
N LYS A 272 -24.24 21.67 9.64
CA LYS A 272 -25.55 22.30 9.40
C LYS A 272 -25.47 23.81 9.23
N LEU A 273 -24.55 24.48 9.93
CA LEU A 273 -24.35 25.93 9.81
C LEU A 273 -23.72 26.28 8.45
N VAL A 274 -22.70 25.53 8.04
CA VAL A 274 -22.03 25.70 6.74
C VAL A 274 -22.99 25.43 5.60
N ASP A 275 -23.73 24.32 5.64
CA ASP A 275 -24.71 23.96 4.61
C ASP A 275 -25.78 25.05 4.45
N ARG A 276 -26.32 25.59 5.54
CA ARG A 276 -27.31 26.66 5.52
C ARG A 276 -26.77 27.96 4.92
N ARG A 277 -25.45 28.22 5.12
CA ARG A 277 -24.79 29.41 4.63
C ARG A 277 -24.01 29.21 3.33
N TRP A 278 -24.08 28.04 2.74
CA TRP A 278 -23.26 27.66 1.57
C TRP A 278 -23.34 28.67 0.43
N ALA A 279 -24.55 29.13 0.11
CA ALA A 279 -24.78 30.14 -0.94
C ALA A 279 -24.15 31.52 -0.64
N GLU A 280 -23.80 31.81 0.62
CA GLU A 280 -23.18 33.08 1.00
C GLU A 280 -21.69 33.14 0.71
N TYR A 281 -21.02 31.96 0.66
CA TYR A 281 -19.58 31.86 0.45
C TYR A 281 -19.12 32.04 -0.99
N TRP A 282 -20.06 32.06 -1.93
CA TRP A 282 -19.78 32.15 -3.35
C TRP A 282 -20.36 33.43 -4.01
N LYS A 283 -20.63 34.45 -3.22
CA LYS A 283 -21.09 35.75 -3.69
C LYS A 283 -19.96 36.70 -4.02
#